data_26e6e018affa3faf07259e1fd2d307b7
#
_entry.id   26e6e018affa3faf07259e1fd2d307b7
#
_cell.length_a   1.000
_cell.length_b   1.000
_cell.length_c   1.000
_cell.angle_alpha   90.00
_cell.angle_beta   90.00
_cell.angle_gamma   90.00
#
_symmetry.space_group_name_H-M   'P 1'
#
loop_
_entity.id
_entity.type
_entity.pdbx_description
1 polymer ?
#
loop_
_entity_poly.entity_id
_entity_poly.type
_entity_poly.pdbx_seq_one_letter_code
_entity_poly.pdbx_strand_id
1 'polypeptide(L)'
;SVVFDGGICDGKAALVLDGRAAVVEGIIFQNMRVADRNGSGIRLQQGNLRVVNALFRNSEQGILTHDDENSTLTIDRTTFTGLGGCPDGMCSHSIYVGKYGRVIVTNSRFDRGTGGHYVKSRAARNDISDNSFDDTQGRETNYMIDLPAGSTGNIVRNIFVQGRNKENYSAFIAVAAESRTHRSGGLVVSGNKASLAPGVSRNTTFVADWSHEPLRISSNQLGAG
;
A
#
# COMPACT_ATOMS: atom_id res chain seq x y z
N SER A 1 23.56 6.21 5.35
CA SER A 1 22.22 6.49 4.72
C SER A 1 21.89 7.95 4.90
N VAL A 2 21.33 8.57 3.88
CA VAL A 2 20.76 9.92 3.95
C VAL A 2 19.41 9.84 4.67
N VAL A 3 19.17 10.76 5.61
CA VAL A 3 17.91 10.81 6.38
C VAL A 3 17.24 12.14 6.13
N PHE A 4 15.98 12.09 5.69
CA PHE A 4 15.07 13.23 5.74
C PHE A 4 14.22 13.09 7.01
N ASP A 5 14.32 14.05 7.93
CA ASP A 5 13.64 14.02 9.22
C ASP A 5 12.75 15.26 9.39
N GLY A 6 11.46 15.09 9.20
CA GLY A 6 10.44 16.14 9.37
C GLY A 6 10.52 17.31 8.39
N GLY A 7 11.53 17.35 7.52
CA GLY A 7 11.68 18.40 6.52
C GLY A 7 10.63 18.28 5.41
N ILE A 8 9.85 19.33 5.18
CA ILE A 8 8.74 19.36 4.22
C ILE A 8 9.03 20.38 3.13
N CYS A 9 9.01 19.94 1.89
CA CYS A 9 9.01 20.73 0.68
C CYS A 9 7.58 21.00 0.21
N ASP A 10 7.30 22.22 -0.22
CA ASP A 10 6.03 22.65 -0.82
C ASP A 10 4.78 22.28 0.01
N GLY A 11 4.93 22.21 1.35
CA GLY A 11 3.84 21.82 2.25
C GLY A 11 3.29 20.41 2.04
N LYS A 12 4.06 19.50 1.39
CA LYS A 12 3.56 18.17 0.97
C LYS A 12 4.43 17.00 1.43
N ALA A 13 5.73 17.05 1.17
CA ALA A 13 6.60 15.90 1.34
C ALA A 13 8.07 16.28 1.54
N ALA A 14 8.90 15.32 1.95
CA ALA A 14 10.35 15.54 1.93
C ALA A 14 10.88 15.72 0.49
N LEU A 15 10.36 14.94 -0.46
CA LEU A 15 10.63 15.06 -1.90
C LEU A 15 9.32 15.26 -2.65
N VAL A 16 9.24 16.35 -3.42
CA VAL A 16 8.18 16.57 -4.42
C VAL A 16 8.79 16.34 -5.79
N LEU A 17 8.33 15.31 -6.47
CA LEU A 17 8.86 14.87 -7.77
C LEU A 17 7.85 15.20 -8.87
N ASP A 18 8.28 16.02 -9.83
CA ASP A 18 7.47 16.51 -10.94
C ASP A 18 8.29 16.45 -12.24
N GLY A 19 8.62 15.25 -12.67
CA GLY A 19 9.47 15.04 -13.83
C GLY A 19 9.13 13.72 -14.53
N ARG A 20 9.82 13.42 -15.64
CA ARG A 20 9.54 12.22 -16.44
C ARG A 20 9.89 10.93 -15.73
N ALA A 21 11.00 10.93 -14.98
CA ALA A 21 11.46 9.76 -14.25
C ALA A 21 12.39 10.15 -13.10
N ALA A 22 12.33 9.38 -12.01
CA ALA A 22 13.24 9.52 -10.87
C ALA A 22 13.60 8.13 -10.31
N VAL A 23 14.76 8.07 -9.66
CA VAL A 23 15.20 6.92 -8.85
C VAL A 23 15.54 7.44 -7.46
N VAL A 24 14.99 6.80 -6.43
CA VAL A 24 15.29 7.08 -5.02
C VAL A 24 15.83 5.80 -4.40
N GLU A 25 17.07 5.83 -3.93
CA GLU A 25 17.73 4.65 -3.40
C GLU A 25 18.46 4.92 -2.08
N GLY A 26 18.30 4.02 -1.10
CA GLY A 26 19.05 4.02 0.14
C GLY A 26 18.72 5.18 1.10
N ILE A 27 17.54 5.78 0.98
CA ILE A 27 17.12 6.95 1.76
C ILE A 27 16.16 6.55 2.87
N ILE A 28 16.29 7.23 4.01
CA ILE A 28 15.35 7.13 5.14
C ILE A 28 14.50 8.39 5.16
N PHE A 29 13.17 8.20 5.18
CA PHE A 29 12.17 9.26 5.36
C PHE A 29 11.45 9.04 6.68
N GLN A 30 11.44 10.04 7.55
CA GLN A 30 10.77 9.91 8.85
C GLN A 30 10.14 11.22 9.33
N ASN A 31 9.11 11.07 10.17
CA ASN A 31 8.45 12.16 10.90
C ASN A 31 7.81 13.23 10.00
N MET A 32 7.36 12.85 8.80
CA MET A 32 6.68 13.75 7.88
C MET A 32 5.27 14.07 8.38
N ARG A 33 4.99 15.34 8.60
CA ARG A 33 3.69 15.85 9.07
C ARG A 33 3.37 17.16 8.34
N VAL A 34 2.13 17.32 7.92
CA VAL A 34 1.60 18.55 7.33
C VAL A 34 0.20 18.85 7.86
N ALA A 35 -0.29 20.08 7.67
CA ALA A 35 -1.55 20.52 8.24
C ALA A 35 -2.76 19.73 7.73
N ASP A 36 -2.76 19.29 6.46
CA ASP A 36 -3.81 18.47 5.83
C ASP A 36 -3.63 16.96 6.07
N ARG A 37 -2.63 16.57 6.88
CA ARG A 37 -2.35 15.18 7.28
C ARG A 37 -1.98 14.25 6.11
N ASN A 38 -1.42 14.80 5.05
CA ASN A 38 -0.87 14.08 3.90
C ASN A 38 0.65 14.14 3.81
N GLY A 39 1.33 14.43 4.93
CA GLY A 39 2.79 14.52 5.00
C GLY A 39 3.46 13.21 4.61
N SER A 40 4.13 13.22 3.46
CA SER A 40 4.72 12.02 2.87
C SER A 40 6.24 12.09 2.75
N GLY A 41 6.90 10.93 2.69
CA GLY A 41 8.31 10.89 2.32
C GLY A 41 8.49 11.35 0.87
N ILE A 42 7.62 10.88 -0.02
CA ILE A 42 7.62 11.28 -1.44
C ILE A 42 6.22 11.67 -1.88
N ARG A 43 6.09 12.87 -2.46
CA ARG A 43 4.95 13.28 -3.28
C ARG A 43 5.35 13.20 -4.74
N LEU A 44 4.72 12.28 -5.48
CA LEU A 44 4.95 12.11 -6.91
C LEU A 44 3.82 12.79 -7.70
N GLN A 45 4.13 13.87 -8.39
CA GLN A 45 3.16 14.62 -9.18
C GLN A 45 2.93 13.97 -10.53
N GLN A 46 3.99 13.50 -11.19
CA GLN A 46 3.92 12.76 -12.45
C GLN A 46 5.20 11.96 -12.71
N GLY A 47 5.18 11.12 -13.73
CA GLY A 47 6.32 10.39 -14.26
C GLY A 47 6.61 9.07 -13.55
N ASN A 48 7.60 8.37 -14.05
CA ASN A 48 8.02 7.10 -13.51
C ASN A 48 8.85 7.31 -12.24
N LEU A 49 8.58 6.51 -11.22
CA LEU A 49 9.39 6.49 -9.99
C LEU A 49 9.85 5.07 -9.68
N ARG A 50 11.13 4.93 -9.39
CA ARG A 50 11.69 3.70 -8.82
C ARG A 50 12.27 4.00 -7.44
N VAL A 51 11.77 3.29 -6.42
CA VAL A 51 12.24 3.37 -5.03
C VAL A 51 12.89 2.05 -4.66
N VAL A 52 14.13 2.09 -4.18
CA VAL A 52 14.91 0.89 -3.86
C VAL A 52 15.63 1.06 -2.52
N ASN A 53 15.62 0.01 -1.69
CA ASN A 53 16.34 -0.01 -0.41
C ASN A 53 16.05 1.21 0.48
N ALA A 54 14.81 1.73 0.47
CA ALA A 54 14.42 2.88 1.26
C ALA A 54 13.72 2.46 2.56
N LEU A 55 13.66 3.38 3.51
CA LEU A 55 12.89 3.23 4.73
C LEU A 55 11.97 4.44 4.92
N PHE A 56 10.67 4.16 5.01
CA PHE A 56 9.67 5.15 5.39
C PHE A 56 9.14 4.82 6.78
N ARG A 57 9.23 5.75 7.71
CA ARG A 57 8.77 5.48 9.07
C ARG A 57 8.17 6.68 9.78
N ASN A 58 7.23 6.41 10.71
CA ASN A 58 6.65 7.39 11.63
C ASN A 58 6.14 8.67 10.94
N SER A 59 5.56 8.52 9.75
CA SER A 59 5.04 9.62 8.93
C SER A 59 3.54 9.43 8.68
N GLU A 60 2.87 10.46 8.19
CA GLU A 60 1.47 10.33 7.79
C GLU A 60 1.35 9.41 6.58
N GLN A 61 2.22 9.58 5.57
CA GLN A 61 2.29 8.68 4.42
C GLN A 61 3.74 8.35 4.05
N GLY A 62 3.96 7.22 3.39
CA GLY A 62 5.25 6.93 2.79
C GLY A 62 5.36 7.57 1.40
N ILE A 63 4.48 7.16 0.49
CA ILE A 63 4.41 7.65 -0.89
C ILE A 63 2.98 8.04 -1.21
N LEU A 64 2.80 9.25 -1.72
CA LEU A 64 1.53 9.76 -2.20
C LEU A 64 1.69 10.25 -3.64
N THR A 65 0.87 9.74 -4.58
CA THR A 65 0.93 10.20 -5.96
C THR A 65 -0.26 11.05 -6.35
N HIS A 66 -0.09 11.88 -7.37
CA HIS A 66 -1.17 12.40 -8.19
C HIS A 66 -1.55 11.37 -9.27
N ASP A 67 -2.41 11.71 -10.22
CA ASP A 67 -2.80 10.86 -11.34
C ASP A 67 -1.79 10.99 -12.50
N ASP A 68 -1.33 9.85 -13.05
CA ASP A 68 -0.55 9.77 -14.29
C ASP A 68 -0.69 8.37 -14.90
N GLU A 69 -1.67 8.19 -15.76
CA GLU A 69 -2.04 6.89 -16.32
C GLU A 69 -0.99 6.28 -17.27
N ASN A 70 0.01 7.06 -17.68
CA ASN A 70 1.07 6.61 -18.58
C ASN A 70 2.34 6.17 -17.83
N SER A 71 2.37 6.33 -16.52
CA SER A 71 3.58 6.12 -15.73
C SER A 71 3.49 4.88 -14.83
N THR A 72 4.66 4.47 -14.37
CA THR A 72 4.86 3.30 -13.49
C THR A 72 5.53 3.72 -12.20
N LEU A 73 4.98 3.30 -11.07
CA LEU A 73 5.62 3.32 -9.76
C LEU A 73 6.20 1.94 -9.47
N THR A 74 7.51 1.87 -9.25
CA THR A 74 8.21 0.63 -8.88
C THR A 74 8.84 0.78 -7.50
N ILE A 75 8.56 -0.15 -6.60
CA ILE A 75 9.08 -0.20 -5.23
C ILE A 75 9.70 -1.57 -5.01
N ASP A 76 10.96 -1.60 -4.60
CA ASP A 76 11.69 -2.84 -4.37
C ASP A 76 12.55 -2.75 -3.10
N ARG A 77 12.59 -3.83 -2.30
CA ARG A 77 13.38 -3.94 -1.05
C ARG A 77 13.24 -2.72 -0.12
N THR A 78 12.01 -2.23 0.05
CA THR A 78 11.71 -1.03 0.82
C THR A 78 10.86 -1.38 2.04
N THR A 79 11.10 -0.71 3.15
CA THR A 79 10.34 -0.89 4.39
C THR A 79 9.44 0.31 4.65
N PHE A 80 8.16 0.02 4.96
CA PHE A 80 7.16 0.98 5.37
C PHE A 80 6.68 0.61 6.79
N THR A 81 6.96 1.44 7.78
CA THR A 81 6.68 1.13 9.18
C THR A 81 6.14 2.32 9.97
N GLY A 82 5.10 2.12 10.76
CA GLY A 82 4.52 3.19 11.58
C GLY A 82 3.92 4.33 10.75
N LEU A 83 3.28 4.01 9.64
CA LEU A 83 2.69 4.96 8.71
C LEU A 83 1.16 4.87 8.74
N GLY A 84 0.50 5.91 8.29
CA GLY A 84 -0.95 6.00 8.24
C GLY A 84 -1.53 6.86 9.34
N GLY A 85 -2.84 6.81 9.45
CA GLY A 85 -3.67 7.50 10.43
C GLY A 85 -5.05 7.73 9.83
N CYS A 86 -6.09 7.72 10.67
CA CYS A 86 -7.46 7.98 10.22
C CYS A 86 -8.14 8.99 11.15
N PRO A 87 -7.54 10.15 11.42
CA PRO A 87 -8.20 11.14 12.25
C PRO A 87 -9.43 11.70 11.52
N ASP A 88 -10.57 11.76 12.22
CA ASP A 88 -11.84 12.30 11.69
C ASP A 88 -12.31 11.63 10.37
N GLY A 89 -11.96 10.34 10.17
CA GLY A 89 -12.36 9.58 8.98
C GLY A 89 -11.53 9.86 7.72
N MET A 90 -10.56 10.77 7.78
CA MET A 90 -9.60 11.01 6.69
C MET A 90 -8.37 10.14 6.90
N CYS A 91 -8.21 9.12 6.07
CA CYS A 91 -7.14 8.14 6.24
C CYS A 91 -5.95 8.43 5.36
N SER A 92 -4.77 8.46 6.00
CA SER A 92 -3.47 8.36 5.35
C SER A 92 -3.07 6.89 5.23
N HIS A 93 -2.16 6.57 4.31
CA HIS A 93 -1.79 5.20 3.94
C HIS A 93 -0.27 5.04 3.85
N SER A 94 0.25 3.82 3.96
CA SER A 94 1.69 3.63 3.74
C SER A 94 2.06 3.98 2.29
N ILE A 95 1.25 3.54 1.33
CA ILE A 95 1.33 3.93 -0.08
C ILE A 95 -0.08 4.29 -0.55
N TYR A 96 -0.23 5.47 -1.13
CA TYR A 96 -1.46 5.85 -1.82
C TYR A 96 -1.16 6.29 -3.25
N VAL A 97 -1.62 5.50 -4.20
CA VAL A 97 -1.42 5.75 -5.63
C VAL A 97 -2.73 6.17 -6.27
N GLY A 98 -2.70 7.30 -6.95
CA GLY A 98 -3.77 7.78 -7.83
C GLY A 98 -3.94 6.90 -9.08
N LYS A 99 -4.52 7.43 -10.14
CA LYS A 99 -4.71 6.73 -11.41
C LYS A 99 -3.38 6.62 -12.16
N TYR A 100 -2.59 5.62 -11.81
CA TYR A 100 -1.35 5.28 -12.50
C TYR A 100 -1.59 4.16 -13.52
N GLY A 101 -0.73 4.06 -14.54
CA GLY A 101 -0.78 2.95 -15.47
C GLY A 101 -0.42 1.64 -14.78
N ARG A 102 0.66 1.65 -13.98
CA ARG A 102 1.13 0.44 -13.30
C ARG A 102 1.80 0.74 -11.95
N VAL A 103 1.58 -0.17 -11.01
CA VAL A 103 2.31 -0.24 -9.73
C VAL A 103 2.99 -1.59 -9.61
N ILE A 104 4.25 -1.59 -9.24
CA ILE A 104 5.05 -2.79 -8.97
C ILE A 104 5.61 -2.67 -7.56
N VAL A 105 5.29 -3.62 -6.67
CA VAL A 105 5.84 -3.67 -5.30
C VAL A 105 6.41 -5.05 -5.06
N THR A 106 7.72 -5.10 -4.83
CA THR A 106 8.42 -6.37 -4.66
C THR A 106 9.34 -6.36 -3.45
N ASN A 107 9.53 -7.54 -2.83
CA ASN A 107 10.53 -7.78 -1.78
C ASN A 107 10.49 -6.76 -0.63
N SER A 108 9.32 -6.19 -0.36
CA SER A 108 9.15 -5.07 0.57
C SER A 108 8.40 -5.48 1.83
N ARG A 109 8.56 -4.69 2.88
CA ARG A 109 7.95 -4.94 4.17
C ARG A 109 7.03 -3.80 4.56
N PHE A 110 5.87 -4.16 5.08
CA PHE A 110 4.87 -3.26 5.63
C PHE A 110 4.51 -3.72 7.03
N ASP A 111 4.73 -2.86 8.04
CA ASP A 111 4.35 -3.20 9.41
C ASP A 111 3.95 -1.98 10.24
N ARG A 112 3.37 -2.22 11.42
CA ARG A 112 3.06 -1.22 12.44
C ARG A 112 2.25 -0.04 11.90
N GLY A 113 1.40 -0.26 10.93
CA GLY A 113 0.51 0.78 10.41
C GLY A 113 -0.27 1.46 11.54
N THR A 114 -0.51 2.75 11.44
CA THR A 114 -1.23 3.56 12.43
C THR A 114 -2.56 4.07 11.92
N GLY A 115 -3.11 3.39 10.93
CA GLY A 115 -4.40 3.64 10.29
C GLY A 115 -4.32 3.50 8.78
N GLY A 116 -5.48 3.46 8.11
CA GLY A 116 -5.57 3.31 6.67
C GLY A 116 -5.04 1.99 6.13
N HIS A 117 -4.70 1.96 4.86
CA HIS A 117 -4.22 0.78 4.15
C HIS A 117 -2.70 0.75 4.05
N TYR A 118 -2.10 -0.45 3.94
CA TYR A 118 -0.67 -0.51 3.60
C TYR A 118 -0.43 -0.16 2.14
N VAL A 119 -1.22 -0.71 1.22
CA VAL A 119 -1.20 -0.31 -0.19
C VAL A 119 -2.61 0.04 -0.63
N LYS A 120 -2.87 1.31 -0.95
CA LYS A 120 -4.07 1.75 -1.64
C LYS A 120 -3.67 2.21 -3.04
N SER A 121 -4.23 1.59 -4.08
CA SER A 121 -3.84 1.89 -5.45
C SER A 121 -5.04 1.95 -6.39
N ARG A 122 -5.17 3.07 -7.09
CA ARG A 122 -6.13 3.27 -8.19
C ARG A 122 -5.51 3.02 -9.58
N ALA A 123 -4.32 2.40 -9.62
CA ALA A 123 -3.66 2.08 -10.87
C ALA A 123 -4.41 0.99 -11.65
N ALA A 124 -4.37 1.10 -12.97
CA ALA A 124 -5.00 0.13 -13.88
C ALA A 124 -4.41 -1.29 -13.74
N ARG A 125 -3.11 -1.37 -13.39
CA ARG A 125 -2.41 -2.63 -13.15
C ARG A 125 -1.58 -2.59 -11.88
N ASN A 126 -1.71 -3.63 -11.05
CA ASN A 126 -0.92 -3.81 -9.84
C ASN A 126 -0.22 -5.18 -9.87
N ASP A 127 1.12 -5.17 -9.75
CA ASP A 127 1.94 -6.37 -9.60
C ASP A 127 2.63 -6.30 -8.21
N ILE A 128 2.10 -7.03 -7.24
CA ILE A 128 2.50 -6.99 -5.83
C ILE A 128 2.98 -8.40 -5.45
N SER A 129 4.29 -8.59 -5.30
CA SER A 129 4.83 -9.92 -5.08
C SER A 129 5.98 -9.98 -4.08
N ASP A 130 6.08 -11.10 -3.39
CA ASP A 130 7.19 -11.42 -2.50
C ASP A 130 7.34 -10.42 -1.34
N ASN A 131 6.22 -9.84 -0.87
CA ASN A 131 6.20 -8.86 0.21
C ASN A 131 5.72 -9.48 1.53
N SER A 132 6.05 -8.81 2.63
CA SER A 132 5.54 -9.10 3.96
C SER A 132 4.65 -7.96 4.45
N PHE A 133 3.40 -8.28 4.76
CA PHE A 133 2.43 -7.40 5.42
C PHE A 133 2.18 -7.91 6.83
N ASP A 134 2.87 -7.35 7.81
CA ASP A 134 2.80 -7.76 9.21
C ASP A 134 2.07 -6.71 10.05
N ASP A 135 0.80 -6.93 10.24
CA ASP A 135 -0.06 -6.03 11.01
C ASP A 135 -0.18 -6.41 12.50
N THR A 136 0.66 -7.33 12.98
CA THR A 136 0.62 -7.81 14.36
C THR A 136 0.68 -6.67 15.40
N GLN A 137 1.45 -5.63 15.09
CA GLN A 137 1.58 -4.41 15.90
C GLN A 137 0.88 -3.19 15.27
N GLY A 138 0.05 -3.41 14.25
CA GLY A 138 -0.76 -2.37 13.63
C GLY A 138 -1.83 -1.84 14.57
N ARG A 139 -2.27 -0.62 14.33
CA ARG A 139 -3.33 0.06 15.09
C ARG A 139 -4.27 0.76 14.11
N GLU A 140 -5.57 0.48 14.25
CA GLU A 140 -6.64 1.11 13.46
C GLU A 140 -6.42 1.00 11.95
N THR A 141 -5.71 -0.06 11.51
CA THR A 141 -5.45 -0.31 10.09
C THR A 141 -6.68 -0.89 9.39
N ASN A 142 -6.77 -0.65 8.09
CA ASN A 142 -7.84 -1.17 7.23
C ASN A 142 -7.31 -2.36 6.39
N TYR A 143 -7.72 -2.53 5.13
CA TYR A 143 -7.21 -3.58 4.25
C TYR A 143 -5.69 -3.49 4.06
N MET A 144 -5.03 -4.63 3.87
CA MET A 144 -3.59 -4.62 3.58
C MET A 144 -3.31 -4.19 2.15
N ILE A 145 -4.16 -4.61 1.21
CA ILE A 145 -4.17 -4.13 -0.16
C ILE A 145 -5.59 -3.70 -0.51
N ASP A 146 -5.73 -2.47 -0.96
CA ASP A 146 -6.98 -1.90 -1.47
C ASP A 146 -6.79 -1.44 -2.92
N LEU A 147 -7.53 -2.04 -3.83
CA LEU A 147 -7.60 -1.71 -5.25
C LEU A 147 -8.99 -1.13 -5.56
N PRO A 148 -9.30 0.08 -5.03
CA PRO A 148 -10.68 0.56 -4.91
C PRO A 148 -11.37 0.85 -6.23
N ALA A 149 -10.60 1.04 -7.31
CA ALA A 149 -11.11 1.33 -8.65
C ALA A 149 -11.14 0.09 -9.59
N GLY A 150 -10.86 -1.11 -9.05
CA GLY A 150 -10.56 -2.30 -9.84
C GLY A 150 -9.12 -2.29 -10.35
N SER A 151 -8.61 -3.43 -10.77
CA SER A 151 -7.26 -3.57 -11.32
C SER A 151 -7.04 -4.93 -11.96
N THR A 152 -6.15 -4.99 -12.94
CA THR A 152 -5.54 -6.23 -13.42
C THR A 152 -4.16 -6.44 -12.76
N GLY A 153 -3.48 -7.54 -13.04
CA GLY A 153 -2.12 -7.82 -12.59
C GLY A 153 -2.02 -9.01 -11.66
N ASN A 154 -1.07 -8.96 -10.70
CA ASN A 154 -0.74 -10.14 -9.90
C ASN A 154 -0.49 -9.74 -8.43
N ILE A 155 -1.14 -10.44 -7.50
CA ILE A 155 -0.86 -10.39 -6.06
C ILE A 155 -0.38 -11.80 -5.67
N VAL A 156 0.93 -12.01 -5.65
CA VAL A 156 1.46 -13.38 -5.57
C VAL A 156 2.63 -13.52 -4.59
N ARG A 157 2.69 -14.65 -3.90
CA ARG A 157 3.76 -15.03 -2.96
C ARG A 157 4.01 -14.02 -1.83
N ASN A 158 2.97 -13.28 -1.43
CA ASN A 158 3.06 -12.40 -0.27
C ASN A 158 2.71 -13.16 1.02
N ILE A 159 3.20 -12.64 2.13
CA ILE A 159 2.85 -13.10 3.47
C ILE A 159 2.03 -12.01 4.16
N PHE A 160 0.85 -12.37 4.65
CA PHE A 160 -0.06 -11.48 5.35
C PHE A 160 -0.34 -12.00 6.76
N VAL A 161 -0.18 -11.13 7.76
CA VAL A 161 -0.60 -11.39 9.13
C VAL A 161 -1.54 -10.28 9.57
N GLN A 162 -2.83 -10.57 9.72
CA GLN A 162 -3.82 -9.58 10.15
C GLN A 162 -3.77 -9.42 11.67
N GLY A 163 -3.51 -8.19 12.13
CA GLY A 163 -3.38 -7.83 13.55
C GLY A 163 -4.73 -7.75 14.27
N ARG A 164 -4.66 -7.58 15.60
CA ARG A 164 -5.82 -7.48 16.48
C ARG A 164 -6.57 -6.15 16.30
N ASN A 165 -5.82 -5.06 16.27
CA ASN A 165 -6.37 -3.69 16.30
C ASN A 165 -6.58 -3.16 14.88
N LYS A 166 -7.78 -3.35 14.36
CA LYS A 166 -8.18 -2.95 13.00
C LYS A 166 -9.38 -2.01 13.07
N GLU A 167 -9.33 -0.95 12.30
CA GLU A 167 -10.52 -0.15 11.97
C GLU A 167 -11.48 -1.01 11.10
N ASN A 168 -10.93 -1.74 10.14
CA ASN A 168 -11.69 -2.68 9.33
C ASN A 168 -10.93 -4.00 9.13
N TYR A 169 -11.50 -5.08 9.59
CA TYR A 169 -10.94 -6.43 9.50
C TYR A 169 -11.70 -7.35 8.53
N SER A 170 -12.65 -6.81 7.78
CA SER A 170 -13.55 -7.64 6.94
C SER A 170 -12.80 -8.40 5.84
N ALA A 171 -11.67 -7.86 5.36
CA ALA A 171 -10.83 -8.53 4.37
C ALA A 171 -9.34 -8.22 4.52
N PHE A 172 -8.49 -9.04 3.88
CA PHE A 172 -7.08 -8.73 3.68
C PHE A 172 -6.87 -7.86 2.43
N ILE A 173 -7.52 -8.23 1.34
CA ILE A 173 -7.43 -7.60 0.02
C ILE A 173 -8.84 -7.19 -0.41
N ALA A 174 -9.00 -5.95 -0.85
CA ALA A 174 -10.23 -5.41 -1.41
C ALA A 174 -10.05 -5.06 -2.89
N VAL A 175 -11.01 -5.40 -3.72
CA VAL A 175 -10.99 -5.14 -5.16
C VAL A 175 -12.30 -4.47 -5.59
N ALA A 176 -12.19 -3.30 -6.25
CA ALA A 176 -13.31 -2.53 -6.80
C ALA A 176 -14.38 -2.11 -5.78
N ALA A 177 -13.97 -1.84 -4.53
CA ALA A 177 -14.90 -1.47 -3.46
C ALA A 177 -15.51 -0.07 -3.64
N GLU A 178 -14.86 0.85 -4.34
CA GLU A 178 -15.35 2.21 -4.56
C GLU A 178 -15.88 2.42 -5.98
N SER A 179 -15.25 1.79 -6.99
CA SER A 179 -15.67 1.90 -8.40
C SER A 179 -15.13 0.74 -9.23
N ARG A 180 -15.63 0.63 -10.46
CA ARG A 180 -15.16 -0.33 -11.48
C ARG A 180 -14.55 0.42 -12.66
N THR A 181 -13.73 1.42 -12.38
CA THR A 181 -13.07 2.22 -13.41
C THR A 181 -12.14 1.37 -14.27
N HIS A 182 -11.44 0.42 -13.65
CA HIS A 182 -10.59 -0.53 -14.35
C HIS A 182 -11.20 -1.94 -14.31
N ARG A 183 -10.92 -2.71 -15.35
CA ARG A 183 -11.25 -4.12 -15.37
C ARG A 183 -10.45 -4.86 -14.31
N SER A 184 -11.08 -5.86 -13.70
CA SER A 184 -10.42 -6.77 -12.75
C SER A 184 -10.38 -8.21 -13.27
N GLY A 185 -10.99 -8.48 -14.41
CA GLY A 185 -11.01 -9.80 -15.03
C GLY A 185 -9.60 -10.34 -15.25
N GLY A 186 -9.33 -11.51 -14.65
CA GLY A 186 -8.03 -12.16 -14.73
C GLY A 186 -6.98 -11.65 -13.74
N LEU A 187 -7.29 -10.74 -12.79
CA LEU A 187 -6.41 -10.46 -11.66
C LEU A 187 -6.05 -11.76 -10.96
N VAL A 188 -4.75 -12.01 -10.83
CA VAL A 188 -4.23 -13.24 -10.22
C VAL A 188 -3.91 -13.01 -8.76
N VAL A 189 -4.49 -13.81 -7.86
CA VAL A 189 -4.14 -13.83 -6.44
C VAL A 189 -3.72 -15.24 -6.07
N SER A 190 -2.41 -15.50 -6.02
CA SER A 190 -1.91 -16.89 -5.97
C SER A 190 -0.64 -17.05 -5.15
N GLY A 191 -0.51 -18.22 -4.50
CA GLY A 191 0.70 -18.59 -3.76
C GLY A 191 0.97 -17.73 -2.52
N ASN A 192 -0.01 -16.97 -2.04
CA ASN A 192 0.13 -16.17 -0.84
C ASN A 192 -0.09 -17.00 0.43
N LYS A 193 0.47 -16.52 1.54
CA LYS A 193 0.17 -17.03 2.88
C LYS A 193 -0.55 -15.95 3.67
N ALA A 194 -1.69 -16.27 4.27
CA ALA A 194 -2.45 -15.34 5.09
C ALA A 194 -2.87 -16.00 6.40
N SER A 195 -2.67 -15.29 7.50
CA SER A 195 -3.07 -15.74 8.84
C SER A 195 -3.56 -14.57 9.69
N LEU A 196 -4.21 -14.90 10.80
CA LEU A 196 -4.45 -13.95 11.88
C LEU A 196 -3.23 -13.93 12.82
N ALA A 197 -3.02 -12.82 13.50
CA ALA A 197 -1.99 -12.73 14.54
C ALA A 197 -2.31 -13.69 15.71
N PRO A 198 -1.31 -14.16 16.45
CA PRO A 198 -1.52 -15.06 17.58
C PRO A 198 -2.57 -14.53 18.56
N GLY A 199 -3.51 -15.40 18.95
CA GLY A 199 -4.60 -15.08 19.86
C GLY A 199 -5.69 -14.16 19.27
N VAL A 200 -5.69 -13.92 17.97
CA VAL A 200 -6.79 -13.27 17.27
C VAL A 200 -7.70 -14.34 16.67
N SER A 201 -9.00 -14.25 16.99
CA SER A 201 -10.03 -15.13 16.42
C SER A 201 -11.17 -14.28 15.90
N ARG A 202 -11.36 -14.30 14.59
CA ARG A 202 -12.45 -13.59 13.90
C ARG A 202 -12.68 -14.15 12.50
N ASN A 203 -13.87 -13.91 11.98
CA ASN A 203 -14.13 -14.17 10.56
C ASN A 203 -13.61 -13.02 9.72
N THR A 204 -12.84 -13.33 8.70
CA THR A 204 -12.32 -12.37 7.72
C THR A 204 -12.25 -13.03 6.34
N THR A 205 -12.35 -12.23 5.30
CA THR A 205 -12.25 -12.70 3.92
C THR A 205 -10.83 -12.44 3.38
N PHE A 206 -10.25 -13.41 2.69
CA PHE A 206 -8.91 -13.17 2.11
C PHE A 206 -8.98 -12.15 0.97
N VAL A 207 -9.91 -12.34 0.03
CA VAL A 207 -10.15 -11.41 -1.08
C VAL A 207 -11.63 -11.06 -1.11
N ALA A 208 -11.96 -9.79 -0.86
CA ALA A 208 -13.30 -9.23 -1.05
C ALA A 208 -13.35 -8.53 -2.42
N ASP A 209 -14.22 -9.00 -3.31
CA ASP A 209 -14.31 -8.53 -4.68
C ASP A 209 -15.70 -7.98 -5.01
N TRP A 210 -15.74 -6.75 -5.48
CA TRP A 210 -16.93 -6.06 -5.98
C TRP A 210 -16.87 -5.75 -7.48
N SER A 211 -15.89 -6.31 -8.19
CA SER A 211 -15.71 -6.07 -9.62
C SER A 211 -16.79 -6.73 -10.48
N HIS A 212 -17.37 -7.84 -10.01
CA HIS A 212 -18.27 -8.71 -10.76
C HIS A 212 -17.59 -9.34 -11.99
N GLU A 213 -16.25 -9.43 -11.99
CA GLU A 213 -15.46 -10.08 -13.03
C GLU A 213 -14.71 -11.29 -12.46
N PRO A 214 -14.40 -12.31 -13.27
CA PRO A 214 -13.73 -13.51 -12.77
C PRO A 214 -12.26 -13.22 -12.42
N LEU A 215 -11.93 -13.29 -11.12
CA LEU A 215 -10.56 -13.30 -10.64
C LEU A 215 -9.97 -14.73 -10.70
N ARG A 216 -8.64 -14.82 -10.76
CA ARG A 216 -7.91 -16.10 -10.69
C ARG A 216 -7.30 -16.27 -9.30
N ILE A 217 -8.02 -16.94 -8.40
CA ILE A 217 -7.58 -17.16 -7.02
C ILE A 217 -7.20 -18.62 -6.85
N SER A 218 -5.92 -18.90 -6.56
CA SER A 218 -5.43 -20.28 -6.46
C SER A 218 -4.21 -20.42 -5.55
N SER A 219 -3.98 -21.62 -5.03
CA SER A 219 -2.75 -22.00 -4.32
C SER A 219 -2.39 -21.11 -3.12
N ASN A 220 -3.37 -20.42 -2.52
CA ASN A 220 -3.14 -19.61 -1.32
C ASN A 220 -3.26 -20.51 -0.07
N GLN A 221 -2.38 -20.29 0.90
CA GLN A 221 -2.42 -20.94 2.20
C GLN A 221 -3.08 -20.00 3.21
N LEU A 222 -4.29 -20.36 3.63
CA LEU A 222 -5.08 -19.58 4.59
C LEU A 222 -5.08 -20.33 5.91
N GLY A 223 -4.42 -19.80 6.92
CA GLY A 223 -4.31 -20.39 8.25
C GLY A 223 -5.09 -19.59 9.30
N ALA A 224 -5.62 -20.31 10.29
CA ALA A 224 -5.91 -19.69 11.58
C ALA A 224 -4.57 -19.32 12.24
N GLY A 225 -4.46 -18.16 12.90
CA GLY A 225 -3.27 -17.73 13.62
C GLY A 225 -2.95 -18.61 14.81
#